data_b99ab6f2173782de648a6d892543619b
#
_entry.id   b99ab6f2173782de648a6d892543619b
#
_cell.length_a   1.000
_cell.length_b   1.000
_cell.length_c   1.000
_cell.angle_alpha   90.00
_cell.angle_beta   90.00
_cell.angle_gamma   90.00
#
_symmetry.space_group_name_H-M   'P 1'
#
loop_
_entity.id
_entity.type
_entity.pdbx_description
1 polymer ?
#
loop_
_entity_poly.entity_id
_entity_poly.type
_entity_poly.pdbx_seq_one_letter_code
_entity_poly.pdbx_strand_id
1 'polypeptide(L)'
;MSDTGTETRSVVVEREIPHPPEKIWRALTQPHLIEEWLMKNDFQPVVGHRFNLRGDWGGVLDCEVLAIEPNRALSYTWNFAHDDAAFNLKSVVTFTLTPTRTGTHLRMEQSGFRPDQKQAYGGAKAGWQQF
;
A
#
# COMPACT_ATOMS: atom_id res chain seq x y z
N MET A 1 21.94 -19.66 11.89
CA MET A 1 22.28 -18.67 10.91
C MET A 1 21.07 -18.30 10.06
N SER A 2 20.87 -17.07 9.83
CA SER A 2 19.71 -16.67 9.08
C SER A 2 19.87 -17.00 7.60
N ASP A 3 18.78 -17.29 6.97
CA ASP A 3 18.72 -17.51 5.55
C ASP A 3 18.43 -16.18 4.86
N THR A 4 19.47 -15.54 4.37
CA THR A 4 19.33 -14.24 3.74
C THR A 4 18.53 -14.26 2.45
N GLY A 5 18.37 -15.43 1.82
CA GLY A 5 17.58 -15.55 0.59
C GLY A 5 16.09 -15.36 0.82
N THR A 6 15.61 -15.53 2.06
CA THR A 6 14.19 -15.40 2.39
C THR A 6 13.88 -14.07 3.09
N GLU A 7 14.88 -13.28 3.43
CA GLU A 7 14.63 -11.99 4.06
C GLU A 7 13.96 -11.03 3.10
N THR A 8 13.00 -10.26 3.62
CA THR A 8 12.35 -9.21 2.87
C THR A 8 12.52 -7.89 3.60
N ARG A 9 12.36 -6.80 2.85
CA ARG A 9 12.42 -5.44 3.39
C ARG A 9 11.06 -4.78 3.32
N SER A 10 10.86 -3.77 4.14
CA SER A 10 9.64 -2.98 4.17
C SER A 10 9.95 -1.52 3.95
N VAL A 11 9.00 -0.83 3.33
CA VAL A 11 8.96 0.63 3.28
C VAL A 11 7.91 1.08 4.27
N VAL A 12 8.26 1.99 5.17
CA VAL A 12 7.34 2.55 6.16
C VAL A 12 7.32 4.06 6.02
N VAL A 13 6.13 4.63 5.94
CA VAL A 13 5.91 6.07 5.92
C VAL A 13 4.86 6.42 6.94
N GLU A 14 5.13 7.43 7.76
CA GLU A 14 4.21 7.87 8.81
C GLU A 14 3.92 9.36 8.64
N ARG A 15 2.67 9.74 8.89
CA ARG A 15 2.21 11.13 8.74
C ARG A 15 1.25 11.48 9.86
N GLU A 16 1.38 12.70 10.37
CA GLU A 16 0.36 13.30 11.23
C GLU A 16 -0.58 14.11 10.34
N ILE A 17 -1.85 13.78 10.37
CA ILE A 17 -2.85 14.42 9.51
C ILE A 17 -3.91 15.09 10.38
N PRO A 18 -4.18 16.39 10.18
CA PRO A 18 -5.13 17.13 11.03
C PRO A 18 -6.58 16.89 10.61
N HIS A 19 -6.94 15.62 10.47
CA HIS A 19 -8.29 15.19 10.12
C HIS A 19 -8.65 13.93 10.91
N PRO A 20 -9.94 13.71 11.22
CA PRO A 20 -10.35 12.53 11.98
C PRO A 20 -10.16 11.25 11.18
N PRO A 21 -10.02 10.09 11.85
CA PRO A 21 -9.80 8.82 11.16
C PRO A 21 -10.87 8.50 10.10
N GLU A 22 -12.13 8.86 10.33
CA GLU A 22 -13.20 8.58 9.40
C GLU A 22 -12.97 9.25 8.03
N LYS A 23 -12.42 10.47 8.05
CA LYS A 23 -12.13 11.19 6.81
C LYS A 23 -11.00 10.53 6.04
N ILE A 24 -9.96 10.09 6.75
CA ILE A 24 -8.82 9.41 6.14
C ILE A 24 -9.26 8.05 5.61
N TRP A 25 -10.10 7.36 6.37
CA TRP A 25 -10.65 6.06 5.95
C TRP A 25 -11.38 6.17 4.62
N ARG A 26 -12.19 7.22 4.43
CA ARG A 26 -12.87 7.43 3.16
C ARG A 26 -11.87 7.60 2.02
N ALA A 27 -10.78 8.34 2.25
CA ALA A 27 -9.75 8.52 1.22
C ALA A 27 -9.05 7.21 0.86
N LEU A 28 -9.00 6.25 1.77
CA LEU A 28 -8.37 4.95 1.55
C LEU A 28 -9.32 3.91 0.95
N THR A 29 -10.63 4.13 1.00
CA THR A 29 -11.61 3.07 0.69
C THR A 29 -12.63 3.45 -0.39
N GLN A 30 -12.73 4.71 -0.77
CA GLN A 30 -13.64 5.13 -1.85
C GLN A 30 -12.87 5.29 -3.15
N PRO A 31 -13.25 4.58 -4.23
CA PRO A 31 -12.48 4.57 -5.47
C PRO A 31 -12.16 5.94 -6.04
N HIS A 32 -13.12 6.85 -6.05
CA HIS A 32 -12.89 8.19 -6.61
C HIS A 32 -11.89 9.00 -5.77
N LEU A 33 -11.83 8.76 -4.46
CA LEU A 33 -10.85 9.42 -3.60
C LEU A 33 -9.48 8.77 -3.72
N ILE A 34 -9.43 7.43 -3.84
CA ILE A 34 -8.17 6.72 -4.08
C ILE A 34 -7.53 7.20 -5.38
N GLU A 35 -8.34 7.44 -6.40
CA GLU A 35 -7.83 7.91 -7.68
C GLU A 35 -7.16 9.28 -7.56
N GLU A 36 -7.64 10.14 -6.66
CA GLU A 36 -7.09 11.48 -6.49
C GLU A 36 -5.66 11.48 -5.93
N TRP A 37 -5.34 10.52 -5.04
CA TRP A 37 -4.01 10.51 -4.42
C TRP A 37 -3.13 9.34 -4.87
N LEU A 38 -3.67 8.35 -5.52
CA LEU A 38 -2.92 7.15 -5.88
C LEU A 38 -3.07 6.81 -7.36
N MET A 39 -4.12 6.06 -7.72
CA MET A 39 -4.31 5.54 -9.09
C MET A 39 -5.76 5.23 -9.36
N LYS A 40 -6.10 5.10 -10.64
CA LYS A 40 -7.40 4.56 -11.05
C LYS A 40 -7.55 3.14 -10.49
N ASN A 41 -8.76 2.80 -10.05
CA ASN A 41 -8.97 1.54 -9.35
C ASN A 41 -10.44 1.13 -9.38
N ASP A 42 -10.68 -0.13 -8.99
CA ASP A 42 -12.00 -0.69 -8.80
C ASP A 42 -12.12 -1.29 -7.38
N PHE A 43 -11.55 -0.61 -6.41
CA PHE A 43 -11.54 -1.02 -5.01
C PHE A 43 -12.94 -1.15 -4.43
N GLN A 44 -13.15 -2.16 -3.58
CA GLN A 44 -14.33 -2.29 -2.72
C GLN A 44 -13.86 -2.75 -1.34
N PRO A 45 -14.42 -2.21 -0.26
CA PRO A 45 -13.97 -2.54 1.10
C PRO A 45 -14.55 -3.86 1.59
N VAL A 46 -14.19 -4.94 0.92
CA VAL A 46 -14.65 -6.28 1.24
C VAL A 46 -13.44 -7.22 1.23
N VAL A 47 -13.24 -7.95 2.33
CA VAL A 47 -12.15 -8.92 2.42
C VAL A 47 -12.30 -9.97 1.31
N GLY A 48 -11.19 -10.23 0.62
CA GLY A 48 -11.17 -11.15 -0.52
C GLY A 48 -11.49 -10.51 -1.86
N HIS A 49 -11.93 -9.26 -1.89
CA HIS A 49 -12.19 -8.56 -3.14
C HIS A 49 -10.88 -8.36 -3.90
N ARG A 50 -10.87 -8.73 -5.17
CA ARG A 50 -9.72 -8.51 -6.05
C ARG A 50 -9.96 -7.25 -6.87
N PHE A 51 -8.94 -6.42 -6.96
CA PHE A 51 -9.02 -5.17 -7.69
C PHE A 51 -7.68 -4.84 -8.35
N ASN A 52 -7.70 -3.87 -9.24
CA ASN A 52 -6.49 -3.41 -9.91
C ASN A 52 -6.24 -1.94 -9.60
N LEU A 53 -4.97 -1.59 -9.49
CA LEU A 53 -4.52 -0.21 -9.50
C LEU A 53 -3.86 0.04 -10.85
N ARG A 54 -4.32 1.06 -11.56
CA ARG A 54 -3.87 1.34 -12.92
C ARG A 54 -3.16 2.69 -12.96
N GLY A 55 -1.86 2.65 -13.22
CA GLY A 55 -1.05 3.86 -13.28
C GLY A 55 -1.04 4.50 -14.65
N ASP A 56 -0.77 5.80 -14.70
CA ASP A 56 -0.66 6.56 -15.94
C ASP A 56 0.49 6.06 -16.83
N TRP A 57 1.47 5.41 -16.20
CA TRP A 57 2.61 4.81 -16.89
C TRP A 57 2.26 3.51 -17.63
N GLY A 58 0.99 3.11 -17.62
CA GLY A 58 0.50 1.93 -18.32
C GLY A 58 0.60 0.63 -17.56
N GLY A 59 1.12 0.65 -16.34
CA GLY A 59 1.22 -0.55 -15.51
C GLY A 59 -0.05 -0.83 -14.75
N VAL A 60 -0.25 -2.12 -14.43
CA VAL A 60 -1.39 -2.58 -13.66
C VAL A 60 -0.90 -3.38 -12.47
N LEU A 61 -1.38 -3.03 -11.29
CA LEU A 61 -1.08 -3.76 -10.06
C LEU A 61 -2.27 -4.64 -9.72
N ASP A 62 -1.98 -5.90 -9.37
CA ASP A 62 -3.00 -6.85 -8.93
C ASP A 62 -3.05 -6.85 -7.42
N CYS A 63 -4.24 -6.63 -6.88
CA CYS A 63 -4.44 -6.49 -5.44
C CYS A 63 -5.60 -7.34 -4.96
N GLU A 64 -5.51 -7.76 -3.70
CA GLU A 64 -6.60 -8.47 -3.02
C GLU A 64 -6.69 -7.94 -1.60
N VAL A 65 -7.89 -7.59 -1.16
CA VAL A 65 -8.11 -7.10 0.19
C VAL A 65 -7.93 -8.24 1.20
N LEU A 66 -7.02 -8.06 2.15
CA LEU A 66 -6.68 -9.07 3.15
C LEU A 66 -7.38 -8.83 4.49
N ALA A 67 -7.46 -7.58 4.92
CA ALA A 67 -8.02 -7.24 6.23
C ALA A 67 -8.65 -5.86 6.20
N ILE A 68 -9.77 -5.71 6.89
CA ILE A 68 -10.46 -4.43 7.04
C ILE A 68 -10.90 -4.30 8.49
N GLU A 69 -10.44 -3.23 9.15
CA GLU A 69 -10.95 -2.78 10.44
C GLU A 69 -11.37 -1.32 10.26
N PRO A 70 -12.66 -1.04 10.12
CA PRO A 70 -13.13 0.31 9.79
C PRO A 70 -12.51 1.38 10.67
N ASN A 71 -11.99 2.42 10.03
CA ASN A 71 -11.35 3.59 10.67
C ASN A 71 -10.06 3.26 11.42
N ARG A 72 -9.53 2.04 11.29
CA ARG A 72 -8.33 1.63 12.04
C ARG A 72 -7.25 1.00 11.17
N ALA A 73 -7.60 0.04 10.32
CA ALA A 73 -6.59 -0.69 9.54
C ALA A 73 -7.15 -1.23 8.25
N LEU A 74 -6.32 -1.18 7.22
CA LEU A 74 -6.63 -1.72 5.90
C LEU A 74 -5.37 -2.37 5.34
N SER A 75 -5.50 -3.60 4.86
CA SER A 75 -4.38 -4.33 4.28
C SER A 75 -4.81 -4.99 2.98
N TYR A 76 -3.96 -4.87 1.94
CA TYR A 76 -4.19 -5.58 0.68
C TYR A 76 -2.86 -5.90 0.01
N THR A 77 -2.90 -6.88 -0.90
CA THR A 77 -1.71 -7.22 -1.66
C THR A 77 -1.45 -6.16 -2.72
N TRP A 78 -0.18 -6.01 -3.07
CA TRP A 78 0.29 -5.04 -4.05
C TRP A 78 1.30 -5.76 -4.92
N ASN A 79 0.80 -6.36 -6.00
CA ASN A 79 1.59 -7.26 -6.83
C ASN A 79 1.75 -6.71 -8.24
N PHE A 80 2.96 -6.79 -8.74
CA PHE A 80 3.26 -6.43 -10.11
C PHE A 80 3.91 -7.62 -10.80
N ALA A 81 3.22 -8.20 -11.80
CA ALA A 81 3.72 -9.34 -12.55
C ALA A 81 4.69 -8.85 -13.64
N HIS A 82 5.84 -9.48 -13.71
CA HIS A 82 6.87 -9.15 -14.68
C HIS A 82 7.69 -10.39 -15.01
N ASP A 83 8.15 -10.51 -16.24
CA ASP A 83 8.96 -11.66 -16.68
C ASP A 83 10.32 -11.70 -15.98
N ASP A 84 10.90 -10.52 -15.70
CA ASP A 84 12.14 -10.41 -14.97
C ASP A 84 11.84 -10.48 -13.47
N ALA A 85 12.43 -11.44 -12.77
CA ALA A 85 12.22 -11.65 -11.34
C ALA A 85 12.56 -10.41 -10.51
N ALA A 86 13.52 -9.59 -10.96
CA ALA A 86 13.91 -8.37 -10.25
C ALA A 86 12.78 -7.35 -10.19
N PHE A 87 11.83 -7.40 -11.12
CA PHE A 87 10.70 -6.50 -11.19
C PHE A 87 9.36 -7.18 -10.88
N ASN A 88 9.36 -8.50 -10.69
CA ASN A 88 8.15 -9.24 -10.34
C ASN A 88 7.93 -9.12 -8.84
N LEU A 89 7.06 -8.19 -8.46
CA LEU A 89 6.85 -7.83 -7.07
C LEU A 89 5.62 -8.54 -6.48
N LYS A 90 5.80 -9.14 -5.31
CA LYS A 90 4.71 -9.61 -4.47
C LYS A 90 4.86 -8.96 -3.11
N SER A 91 3.92 -8.10 -2.77
CA SER A 91 4.02 -7.33 -1.53
C SER A 91 2.65 -7.13 -0.89
N VAL A 92 2.69 -6.63 0.34
CA VAL A 92 1.48 -6.30 1.11
C VAL A 92 1.61 -4.86 1.58
N VAL A 93 0.56 -4.08 1.37
CA VAL A 93 0.45 -2.72 1.88
C VAL A 93 -0.53 -2.71 3.03
N THR A 94 -0.12 -2.13 4.15
CA THR A 94 -0.96 -1.99 5.34
C THR A 94 -1.02 -0.53 5.77
N PHE A 95 -2.24 -0.01 5.91
CA PHE A 95 -2.48 1.31 6.47
C PHE A 95 -3.04 1.16 7.87
N THR A 96 -2.46 1.87 8.83
CA THR A 96 -2.91 1.87 10.23
C THR A 96 -3.21 3.30 10.65
N LEU A 97 -4.42 3.52 11.18
CA LEU A 97 -4.89 4.83 11.61
C LEU A 97 -5.01 4.82 13.13
N THR A 98 -4.33 5.76 13.78
CA THR A 98 -4.39 5.93 15.22
C THR A 98 -4.89 7.33 15.54
N PRO A 99 -6.03 7.49 16.23
CA PRO A 99 -6.52 8.81 16.61
C PRO A 99 -5.51 9.52 17.48
N THR A 100 -5.33 10.82 17.23
CA THR A 100 -4.49 11.68 18.05
C THR A 100 -5.31 12.85 18.56
N ARG A 101 -4.72 13.67 19.41
CA ARG A 101 -5.40 14.83 19.96
C ARG A 101 -5.90 15.79 18.86
N THR A 102 -5.14 15.94 17.78
CA THR A 102 -5.42 16.92 16.73
C THR A 102 -5.84 16.30 15.40
N GLY A 103 -5.92 14.97 15.33
CA GLY A 103 -6.28 14.31 14.08
C GLY A 103 -5.97 12.84 14.09
N THR A 104 -5.16 12.38 13.14
CA THR A 104 -4.83 10.99 12.96
C THR A 104 -3.36 10.80 12.67
N HIS A 105 -2.75 9.80 13.31
CA HIS A 105 -1.45 9.29 12.91
C HIS A 105 -1.68 8.17 11.89
N LEU A 106 -1.24 8.40 10.67
CA LEU A 106 -1.34 7.41 9.59
C LEU A 106 0.01 6.75 9.39
N ARG A 107 0.03 5.42 9.44
CA ARG A 107 1.22 4.63 9.15
C ARG A 107 0.93 3.74 7.95
N MET A 108 1.78 3.82 6.94
CA MET A 108 1.74 2.93 5.79
C MET A 108 2.97 2.03 5.83
N GLU A 109 2.79 0.75 5.59
CA GLU A 109 3.89 -0.18 5.44
C GLU A 109 3.68 -1.03 4.19
N GLN A 110 4.68 -1.06 3.32
CA GLN A 110 4.71 -2.01 2.20
C GLN A 110 5.82 -3.00 2.45
N SER A 111 5.48 -4.26 2.62
CA SER A 111 6.41 -5.34 2.96
C SER A 111 6.47 -6.38 1.84
N GLY A 112 7.59 -7.12 1.78
CA GLY A 112 7.75 -8.20 0.81
C GLY A 112 8.82 -7.96 -0.24
N PHE A 113 9.59 -6.88 -0.14
CA PHE A 113 10.68 -6.63 -1.10
C PHE A 113 11.83 -7.59 -0.84
N ARG A 114 12.19 -8.39 -1.85
CA ARG A 114 13.33 -9.28 -1.75
C ARG A 114 14.64 -8.52 -1.89
N PRO A 115 15.76 -9.07 -1.38
CA PRO A 115 17.07 -8.39 -1.50
C PRO A 115 17.51 -8.08 -2.93
N ASP A 116 17.06 -8.88 -3.90
CA ASP A 116 17.38 -8.68 -5.33
C ASP A 116 16.49 -7.63 -5.99
N GLN A 117 15.56 -7.03 -5.27
CA GLN A 117 14.60 -6.05 -5.82
C GLN A 117 14.94 -4.62 -5.39
N LYS A 118 16.19 -4.24 -5.52
CA LYS A 118 16.67 -2.93 -5.07
C LYS A 118 15.96 -1.78 -5.77
N GLN A 119 15.71 -1.89 -7.07
CA GLN A 119 15.03 -0.83 -7.81
C GLN A 119 13.58 -0.69 -7.41
N ALA A 120 12.87 -1.81 -7.24
CA ALA A 120 11.49 -1.78 -6.79
C ALA A 120 11.40 -1.19 -5.38
N TYR A 121 12.30 -1.58 -4.49
CA TYR A 121 12.35 -1.07 -3.13
C TYR A 121 12.62 0.44 -3.11
N GLY A 122 13.63 0.89 -3.85
CA GLY A 122 13.98 2.31 -3.94
C GLY A 122 12.87 3.15 -4.56
N GLY A 123 12.22 2.63 -5.59
CA GLY A 123 11.09 3.31 -6.23
C GLY A 123 9.90 3.45 -5.30
N ALA A 124 9.58 2.39 -4.55
CA ALA A 124 8.50 2.44 -3.57
C ALA A 124 8.82 3.43 -2.45
N LYS A 125 10.06 3.41 -1.96
CA LYS A 125 10.47 4.33 -0.90
C LYS A 125 10.34 5.78 -1.34
N ALA A 126 10.77 6.10 -2.55
CA ALA A 126 10.65 7.45 -3.10
C ALA A 126 9.20 7.83 -3.36
N GLY A 127 8.40 6.92 -3.93
CA GLY A 127 7.00 7.17 -4.26
C GLY A 127 6.14 7.41 -3.02
N TRP A 128 6.30 6.59 -2.00
CA TRP A 128 5.52 6.74 -0.77
C TRP A 128 5.88 8.02 0.01
N GLN A 129 7.09 8.54 -0.13
CA GLN A 129 7.47 9.79 0.51
C GLN A 129 6.70 10.99 -0.03
N GLN A 130 6.18 10.91 -1.24
CA GLN A 130 5.39 11.98 -1.85
C GLN A 130 3.91 11.92 -1.49
N PHE A 131 3.54 10.87 -0.85
CA PHE A 131 2.17 10.57 -0.45
C PHE A 131 1.60 11.49 0.64
#